data_f1f30f813ca52b3cc4da9b6d864613df
#
_entry.id   f1f30f813ca52b3cc4da9b6d864613df
#
_cell.length_a   1.000
_cell.length_b   1.000
_cell.length_c   1.000
_cell.angle_alpha   90.00
_cell.angle_beta   90.00
_cell.angle_gamma   90.00
#
_symmetry.space_group_name_H-M   'P 1'
#
loop_
_entity.id
_entity.type
_entity.pdbx_description
1 polymer ?
#
loop_
_entity_poly.entity_id
_entity_poly.type
_entity_poly.pdbx_seq_one_letter_code
_entity_poly.pdbx_strand_id
1 'polypeptide(L)'
;MRPNLALLTRFAAVAAPVVAGAVLLGSPATAPAQSPPPVLPGYWEYTTSAVGVRDTEQKCVRPSEINRFFGGLSTRKWQCTYPVREVGNGRARFEGTCQDRKGRRVNVRLNGTYQQESFRFTGGAQLARGTPYLPASITARRLAAQCPANAEYF
;
A
#
# COMPACT_ATOMS: atom_id res chain seq x y z
N MET A 1 -29.84 16.32 -87.89
CA MET A 1 -29.18 17.66 -88.15
C MET A 1 -28.08 17.86 -87.19
N ARG A 2 -26.84 17.99 -87.71
CA ARG A 2 -25.62 18.45 -87.06
C ARG A 2 -25.80 19.92 -86.65
N PRO A 3 -24.86 20.64 -85.89
CA PRO A 3 -23.44 20.34 -85.70
C PRO A 3 -22.94 20.61 -84.22
N ASN A 4 -21.82 20.00 -83.99
CA ASN A 4 -20.47 20.56 -83.54
C ASN A 4 -20.43 21.85 -82.78
N LEU A 5 -19.71 21.91 -81.68
CA LEU A 5 -18.49 22.66 -81.61
C LEU A 5 -17.65 22.29 -80.38
N ALA A 6 -16.38 22.06 -80.65
CA ALA A 6 -15.27 21.93 -79.70
C ALA A 6 -15.03 23.26 -79.01
N LEU A 7 -14.40 23.28 -77.87
CA LEU A 7 -13.20 24.06 -77.60
C LEU A 7 -12.60 23.84 -76.16
N LEU A 8 -11.34 23.45 -76.24
CA LEU A 8 -10.17 23.95 -75.53
C LEU A 8 -10.03 23.80 -74.02
N THR A 9 -9.25 22.79 -73.71
CA THR A 9 -8.06 22.78 -72.83
C THR A 9 -7.71 24.06 -72.10
N ARG A 10 -7.67 23.99 -70.79
CA ARG A 10 -6.65 24.67 -69.97
C ARG A 10 -6.21 23.78 -68.85
N PHE A 11 -4.97 23.30 -68.93
CA PHE A 11 -4.26 22.67 -67.82
C PHE A 11 -3.87 23.79 -66.85
N ALA A 12 -4.39 23.77 -65.64
CA ALA A 12 -3.82 24.54 -64.55
C ALA A 12 -3.13 23.55 -63.61
N ALA A 13 -1.82 23.54 -63.63
CA ALA A 13 -0.97 22.84 -62.70
C ALA A 13 -1.09 23.53 -61.33
N VAL A 14 -1.77 22.91 -60.38
CA VAL A 14 -1.80 23.34 -59.00
C VAL A 14 -0.69 22.57 -58.28
N ALA A 15 0.37 23.21 -57.96
CA ALA A 15 1.43 22.72 -57.09
C ALA A 15 0.86 22.60 -55.66
N ALA A 16 0.74 21.36 -55.17
CA ALA A 16 0.39 21.12 -53.79
C ALA A 16 1.60 21.25 -52.89
N PRO A 17 1.56 22.07 -51.82
CA PRO A 17 2.62 22.08 -50.83
C PRO A 17 2.60 20.79 -50.01
N VAL A 18 3.71 20.08 -50.05
CA VAL A 18 3.97 18.93 -49.13
C VAL A 18 4.16 19.49 -47.75
N VAL A 19 3.14 19.41 -46.92
CA VAL A 19 3.27 19.68 -45.48
C VAL A 19 3.89 18.43 -44.89
N ALA A 20 5.17 18.48 -44.59
CA ALA A 20 5.88 17.50 -43.76
C ALA A 20 5.37 17.59 -42.32
N GLY A 21 4.37 16.78 -41.99
CA GLY A 21 3.89 16.61 -40.63
C GLY A 21 4.93 15.86 -39.81
N ALA A 22 5.64 16.55 -38.93
CA ALA A 22 6.48 15.95 -37.93
C ALA A 22 5.58 15.18 -36.93
N VAL A 23 5.53 13.85 -37.06
CA VAL A 23 4.90 12.96 -36.09
C VAL A 23 5.79 12.94 -34.85
N LEU A 24 5.45 13.73 -33.85
CA LEU A 24 6.03 13.62 -32.51
C LEU A 24 5.60 12.29 -31.91
N LEU A 25 6.46 11.30 -32.02
CA LEU A 25 6.35 10.05 -31.30
C LEU A 25 6.50 10.36 -29.81
N GLY A 26 5.39 10.68 -29.13
CA GLY A 26 5.37 10.81 -27.70
C GLY A 26 5.77 9.48 -27.07
N SER A 27 6.95 9.40 -26.48
CA SER A 27 7.35 8.24 -25.70
C SER A 27 6.32 8.04 -24.58
N PRO A 28 5.76 6.83 -24.40
CA PRO A 28 4.87 6.56 -23.27
C PRO A 28 5.67 6.80 -21.99
N ALA A 29 5.22 7.76 -21.18
CA ALA A 29 5.77 7.97 -19.86
C ALA A 29 5.60 6.68 -19.05
N THR A 30 6.71 6.00 -18.78
CA THR A 30 6.72 4.80 -17.93
C THR A 30 6.33 5.26 -16.54
N ALA A 31 5.12 4.90 -16.08
CA ALA A 31 4.70 5.16 -14.71
C ALA A 31 5.71 4.52 -13.75
N PRO A 32 6.13 5.20 -12.68
CA PRO A 32 7.07 4.64 -11.73
C PRO A 32 6.50 3.34 -11.17
N ALA A 33 7.26 2.25 -11.28
CA ALA A 33 6.89 0.96 -10.74
C ALA A 33 6.69 1.10 -9.23
N GLN A 34 5.46 0.96 -8.76
CA GLN A 34 5.17 0.97 -7.34
C GLN A 34 5.83 -0.24 -6.70
N SER A 35 6.63 -0.01 -5.67
CA SER A 35 7.22 -1.11 -4.91
C SER A 35 6.11 -2.04 -4.41
N PRO A 36 6.28 -3.37 -4.51
CA PRO A 36 5.27 -4.29 -4.04
C PRO A 36 4.98 -4.06 -2.55
N PRO A 37 3.73 -4.25 -2.12
CA PRO A 37 3.38 -4.08 -0.72
C PRO A 37 4.17 -5.07 0.15
N PRO A 38 4.51 -4.69 1.39
CA PRO A 38 5.29 -5.55 2.28
C PRO A 38 4.58 -6.86 2.62
N VAL A 39 3.25 -6.85 2.64
CA VAL A 39 2.40 -8.03 2.85
C VAL A 39 1.22 -8.02 1.88
N LEU A 40 0.69 -9.20 1.56
CA LEU A 40 -0.44 -9.34 0.62
C LEU A 40 -1.79 -9.10 1.31
N PRO A 41 -2.79 -8.58 0.62
CA PRO A 41 -4.17 -8.53 1.11
C PRO A 41 -4.77 -9.92 1.24
N GLY A 42 -5.86 -10.06 2.01
CA GLY A 42 -6.56 -11.32 2.18
C GLY A 42 -7.01 -11.56 3.63
N TYR A 43 -7.27 -12.81 3.95
CA TYR A 43 -7.70 -13.23 5.27
C TYR A 43 -6.50 -13.54 6.15
N TRP A 44 -6.43 -12.88 7.29
CA TRP A 44 -5.28 -12.91 8.19
C TRP A 44 -5.69 -13.30 9.60
N GLU A 45 -4.85 -14.10 10.24
CA GLU A 45 -4.85 -14.30 11.69
C GLU A 45 -3.68 -13.51 12.27
N TYR A 46 -3.95 -12.72 13.30
CA TYR A 46 -2.89 -12.01 14.01
C TYR A 46 -3.08 -12.12 15.50
N THR A 47 -1.97 -12.30 16.20
CA THR A 47 -1.89 -12.43 17.65
C THR A 47 -1.06 -11.28 18.18
N THR A 48 -1.64 -10.49 19.05
CA THR A 48 -0.95 -9.47 19.83
C THR A 48 -0.69 -9.97 21.24
N SER A 49 0.47 -9.66 21.79
CA SER A 49 0.78 -9.94 23.16
C SER A 49 1.44 -8.70 23.78
N ALA A 50 0.92 -8.22 24.88
CA ALA A 50 1.48 -7.11 25.63
C ALA A 50 1.14 -7.25 27.11
N VAL A 51 2.14 -7.09 27.98
CA VAL A 51 1.97 -7.08 29.45
C VAL A 51 1.24 -8.32 29.98
N GLY A 52 1.57 -9.49 29.41
CA GLY A 52 0.95 -10.78 29.81
C GLY A 52 -0.44 -11.04 29.23
N VAL A 53 -1.04 -10.09 28.55
CA VAL A 53 -2.32 -10.29 27.84
C VAL A 53 -2.03 -10.73 26.41
N ARG A 54 -2.70 -11.77 25.95
CA ARG A 54 -2.64 -12.28 24.58
C ARG A 54 -4.03 -12.24 23.96
N ASP A 55 -4.10 -11.72 22.74
CA ASP A 55 -5.32 -11.62 21.98
C ASP A 55 -5.06 -12.09 20.54
N THR A 56 -5.95 -12.94 20.01
CA THR A 56 -5.86 -13.46 18.65
C THR A 56 -7.15 -13.14 17.91
N GLU A 57 -7.01 -12.50 16.75
CA GLU A 57 -8.12 -12.11 15.91
C GLU A 57 -7.90 -12.59 14.48
N GLN A 58 -9.00 -12.80 13.77
CA GLN A 58 -8.98 -13.09 12.34
C GLN A 58 -9.72 -11.97 11.61
N LYS A 59 -9.05 -11.34 10.64
CA LYS A 59 -9.57 -10.18 9.91
C LYS A 59 -9.30 -10.29 8.43
N CYS A 60 -10.21 -9.74 7.67
CA CYS A 60 -9.99 -9.50 6.27
C CYS A 60 -9.24 -8.17 6.08
N VAL A 61 -8.15 -8.18 5.33
CA VAL A 61 -7.31 -7.01 5.04
C VAL A 61 -7.41 -6.69 3.56
N ARG A 62 -7.99 -5.53 3.23
CA ARG A 62 -8.12 -5.04 1.87
C ARG A 62 -6.79 -4.44 1.38
N PRO A 63 -6.57 -4.32 0.07
CA PRO A 63 -5.38 -3.64 -0.46
C PRO A 63 -5.17 -2.23 0.12
N SER A 64 -6.23 -1.46 0.30
CA SER A 64 -6.19 -0.11 0.90
C SER A 64 -5.84 -0.09 2.39
N GLU A 65 -5.98 -1.23 3.08
CA GLU A 65 -5.75 -1.36 4.52
C GLU A 65 -4.35 -1.88 4.86
N ILE A 66 -3.60 -2.36 3.86
CA ILE A 66 -2.26 -2.95 4.06
C ILE A 66 -1.33 -2.04 4.86
N ASN A 67 -1.25 -0.77 4.51
CA ASN A 67 -0.36 0.17 5.19
C ASN A 67 -0.73 0.36 6.66
N ARG A 68 -2.01 0.36 6.99
CA ARG A 68 -2.50 0.45 8.37
C ARG A 68 -2.26 -0.86 9.11
N PHE A 69 -2.60 -1.99 8.50
CA PHE A 69 -2.45 -3.33 9.08
C PHE A 69 -0.98 -3.64 9.40
N PHE A 70 -0.09 -3.50 8.42
CA PHE A 70 1.32 -3.79 8.58
C PHE A 70 2.09 -2.67 9.27
N GLY A 71 1.84 -1.42 8.87
CA GLY A 71 2.67 -0.29 9.27
C GLY A 71 2.15 0.49 10.47
N GLY A 72 0.89 0.31 10.84
CA GLY A 72 0.28 1.07 11.92
C GLY A 72 0.31 0.38 13.28
N LEU A 73 0.38 -0.96 13.29
CA LEU A 73 0.20 -1.78 14.50
C LEU A 73 -0.98 -1.31 15.36
N SER A 74 -1.87 -0.54 14.72
CA SER A 74 -3.05 0.04 15.35
C SER A 74 -4.13 -1.04 15.46
N THR A 75 -4.74 -1.13 16.60
CA THR A 75 -5.88 -2.01 16.85
C THR A 75 -7.14 -1.18 17.03
N ARG A 76 -8.30 -1.83 17.17
CA ARG A 76 -9.53 -1.12 17.55
C ARG A 76 -9.42 -0.38 18.90
N LYS A 77 -8.53 -0.83 19.78
CA LYS A 77 -8.31 -0.27 21.13
C LYS A 77 -7.25 0.82 21.12
N TRP A 78 -6.26 0.73 20.25
CA TRP A 78 -5.09 1.57 20.22
C TRP A 78 -4.87 2.19 18.85
N GLN A 79 -4.62 3.48 18.84
CA GLN A 79 -4.16 4.22 17.66
C GLN A 79 -2.70 4.59 17.86
N CYS A 80 -1.85 4.16 16.93
CA CYS A 80 -0.42 4.34 17.04
C CYS A 80 0.11 5.28 15.95
N THR A 81 1.09 6.11 16.33
CA THR A 81 1.87 6.94 15.42
C THR A 81 3.34 6.58 15.58
N TYR A 82 4.00 6.31 14.47
CA TYR A 82 5.39 5.88 14.42
C TYR A 82 6.25 6.89 13.67
N PRO A 83 6.91 7.83 14.35
CA PRO A 83 7.90 8.71 13.73
C PRO A 83 9.11 7.94 13.21
N VAL A 84 9.48 6.81 13.84
CA VAL A 84 10.47 5.89 13.29
C VAL A 84 9.73 4.71 12.67
N ARG A 85 9.82 4.60 11.34
CA ARG A 85 9.24 3.52 10.55
C ARG A 85 10.21 3.14 9.44
N GLU A 86 10.95 2.09 9.68
CA GLU A 86 11.92 1.53 8.75
C GLU A 86 11.38 0.20 8.25
N VAL A 87 11.17 0.07 6.95
CA VAL A 87 10.63 -1.15 6.31
C VAL A 87 11.43 -1.43 5.05
N GLY A 88 12.08 -2.57 5.00
CA GLY A 88 12.87 -2.99 3.84
C GLY A 88 13.52 -4.35 4.05
N ASN A 89 13.83 -5.02 2.95
CA ASN A 89 14.59 -6.27 2.93
C ASN A 89 14.07 -7.35 3.92
N GLY A 90 12.74 -7.47 4.04
CA GLY A 90 12.14 -8.44 4.94
C GLY A 90 12.25 -8.11 6.44
N ARG A 91 12.70 -6.91 6.79
CA ARG A 91 12.82 -6.43 8.17
C ARG A 91 12.04 -5.13 8.36
N ALA A 92 11.50 -4.95 9.56
CA ALA A 92 10.83 -3.72 9.92
C ALA A 92 11.14 -3.31 11.36
N ARG A 93 11.17 -1.98 11.59
CA ARG A 93 11.34 -1.35 12.89
C ARG A 93 10.33 -0.23 13.03
N PHE A 94 9.66 -0.20 14.18
CA PHE A 94 8.66 0.79 14.52
C PHE A 94 8.95 1.34 15.91
N GLU A 95 9.08 2.65 16.04
CA GLU A 95 9.13 3.32 17.35
C GLU A 95 8.14 4.48 17.35
N GLY A 96 7.34 4.57 18.38
CA GLY A 96 6.33 5.59 18.47
C GLY A 96 5.46 5.51 19.71
N THR A 97 4.31 6.13 19.62
CA THR A 97 3.35 6.23 20.71
C THR A 97 2.00 5.72 20.26
N CYS A 98 1.39 4.90 21.09
CA CYS A 98 0.01 4.44 20.94
C CYS A 98 -0.86 5.11 21.98
N GLN A 99 -2.08 5.50 21.60
CA GLN A 99 -3.07 6.10 22.48
C GLN A 99 -4.38 5.30 22.42
N ASP A 100 -4.98 5.03 23.56
CA ASP A 100 -6.29 4.41 23.64
C ASP A 100 -7.42 5.45 23.59
N ARG A 101 -8.67 4.97 23.53
CA ARG A 101 -9.86 5.84 23.53
C ARG A 101 -10.04 6.69 24.78
N LYS A 102 -9.38 6.32 25.90
CA LYS A 102 -9.40 7.05 27.16
C LYS A 102 -8.25 8.06 27.27
N GLY A 103 -7.46 8.21 26.21
CA GLY A 103 -6.32 9.13 26.17
C GLY A 103 -5.05 8.59 26.85
N ARG A 104 -5.03 7.36 27.33
CA ARG A 104 -3.82 6.75 27.90
C ARG A 104 -2.81 6.50 26.80
N ARG A 105 -1.57 6.88 27.05
CA ARG A 105 -0.48 6.77 26.07
C ARG A 105 0.55 5.74 26.52
N VAL A 106 1.06 4.98 25.56
CA VAL A 106 2.18 4.05 25.75
C VAL A 106 3.20 4.29 24.66
N ASN A 107 4.48 4.27 25.00
CA ASN A 107 5.55 4.26 24.02
C ASN A 107 5.78 2.82 23.57
N VAL A 108 5.95 2.61 22.27
CA VAL A 108 6.12 1.28 21.68
C VAL A 108 7.39 1.24 20.86
N ARG A 109 8.14 0.17 21.01
CA ARG A 109 9.28 -0.18 20.15
C ARG A 109 9.13 -1.62 19.70
N LEU A 110 9.08 -1.82 18.40
CA LEU A 110 8.95 -3.13 17.80
C LEU A 110 9.93 -3.26 16.66
N ASN A 111 10.52 -4.42 16.52
CA ASN A 111 11.34 -4.81 15.39
C ASN A 111 11.09 -6.28 15.05
N GLY A 112 11.40 -6.66 13.82
CA GLY A 112 11.22 -8.05 13.41
C GLY A 112 11.33 -8.24 11.91
N THR A 113 10.77 -9.34 11.47
CA THR A 113 10.83 -9.77 10.08
C THR A 113 9.44 -9.89 9.48
N TYR A 114 9.38 -9.78 8.15
CA TYR A 114 8.16 -9.99 7.39
C TYR A 114 8.44 -10.71 6.06
N GLN A 115 7.44 -11.39 5.60
CA GLN A 115 7.28 -11.95 4.26
C GLN A 115 5.91 -11.56 3.74
N GLN A 116 5.62 -11.81 2.50
CA GLN A 116 4.34 -11.45 1.90
C GLN A 116 3.12 -12.03 2.62
N GLU A 117 3.26 -13.19 3.26
CA GLU A 117 2.18 -13.93 3.91
C GLU A 117 2.35 -14.09 5.43
N SER A 118 3.35 -13.46 6.01
CA SER A 118 3.58 -13.52 7.47
C SER A 118 4.44 -12.37 7.96
N PHE A 119 4.28 -12.02 9.22
CA PHE A 119 5.24 -11.17 9.92
C PHE A 119 5.28 -11.47 11.42
N ARG A 120 6.42 -11.16 12.02
CA ARG A 120 6.62 -11.25 13.45
C ARG A 120 7.44 -10.08 13.93
N PHE A 121 6.85 -9.31 14.83
CA PHE A 121 7.50 -8.20 15.50
C PHE A 121 7.53 -8.44 17.00
N THR A 122 8.68 -8.16 17.61
CA THR A 122 8.90 -8.27 19.05
C THR A 122 9.51 -6.98 19.56
N GLY A 123 9.32 -6.69 20.82
CA GLY A 123 9.86 -5.49 21.45
C GLY A 123 9.19 -5.22 22.77
N GLY A 124 8.76 -3.99 23.01
CA GLY A 124 8.14 -3.63 24.27
C GLY A 124 7.23 -2.40 24.20
N ALA A 125 6.39 -2.30 25.21
CA ALA A 125 5.55 -1.15 25.51
C ALA A 125 5.95 -0.55 26.87
N GLN A 126 6.13 0.76 26.90
CA GLN A 126 6.45 1.53 28.11
C GLN A 126 5.20 2.30 28.53
N LEU A 127 4.69 2.02 29.73
CA LEU A 127 3.43 2.58 30.22
C LEU A 127 3.58 4.00 30.78
N ALA A 128 4.75 4.33 31.30
CA ALA A 128 5.06 5.65 31.80
C ALA A 128 6.51 6.02 31.48
N ARG A 129 6.79 7.30 31.33
CA ARG A 129 8.15 7.78 31.06
C ARG A 129 9.08 7.36 32.20
N GLY A 130 10.25 6.81 31.86
CA GLY A 130 11.25 6.36 32.84
C GLY A 130 11.02 4.94 33.38
N THR A 131 9.90 4.29 33.08
CA THR A 131 9.70 2.89 33.44
C THR A 131 10.34 1.94 32.41
N PRO A 132 10.65 0.69 32.77
CA PRO A 132 11.11 -0.31 31.82
C PRO A 132 10.08 -0.60 30.71
N TYR A 133 10.55 -1.02 29.55
CA TYR A 133 9.70 -1.55 28.51
C TYR A 133 9.22 -2.96 28.89
N LEU A 134 7.94 -3.14 28.94
CA LEU A 134 7.32 -4.45 29.15
C LEU A 134 7.24 -5.19 27.82
N PRO A 135 7.46 -6.52 27.79
CA PRO A 135 7.47 -7.29 26.55
C PRO A 135 6.17 -7.13 25.75
N ALA A 136 6.32 -6.91 24.47
CA ALA A 136 5.21 -6.85 23.50
C ALA A 136 5.61 -7.56 22.21
N SER A 137 4.64 -8.22 21.59
CA SER A 137 4.86 -8.87 20.29
C SER A 137 3.59 -8.88 19.45
N ILE A 138 3.79 -8.96 18.13
CA ILE A 138 2.75 -9.18 17.14
C ILE A 138 3.23 -10.26 16.19
N THR A 139 2.39 -11.26 15.97
CA THR A 139 2.62 -12.31 14.98
C THR A 139 1.40 -12.40 14.10
N ALA A 140 1.60 -12.40 12.79
CA ALA A 140 0.50 -12.53 11.84
C ALA A 140 0.86 -13.52 10.74
N ARG A 141 -0.17 -14.25 10.28
CA ARG A 141 -0.09 -15.16 9.14
C ARG A 141 -1.33 -15.03 8.27
N ARG A 142 -1.13 -15.06 6.97
CA ARG A 142 -2.21 -15.07 5.99
C ARG A 142 -2.80 -16.46 5.91
N LEU A 143 -4.10 -16.57 6.10
CA LEU A 143 -4.84 -17.82 6.06
C LEU A 143 -5.31 -18.15 4.64
N ALA A 144 -5.75 -17.10 3.91
CA ALA A 144 -6.25 -17.27 2.55
C ALA A 144 -6.14 -15.98 1.74
N ALA A 145 -6.12 -16.11 0.42
CA ALA A 145 -6.19 -14.96 -0.50
C ALA A 145 -7.58 -14.32 -0.50
N GLN A 146 -8.61 -15.12 -0.37
CA GLN A 146 -9.99 -14.67 -0.34
C GLN A 146 -10.51 -14.65 1.09
N CYS A 147 -11.32 -13.64 1.38
CA CYS A 147 -11.96 -13.50 2.67
C CYS A 147 -13.27 -14.31 2.72
N PRO A 148 -13.58 -14.97 3.84
CA PRO A 148 -14.90 -15.53 4.07
C PRO A 148 -16.00 -14.47 3.98
N ALA A 149 -17.20 -14.87 3.58
CA ALA A 149 -18.32 -13.92 3.36
C ALA A 149 -18.70 -13.13 4.63
N ASN A 150 -18.47 -13.73 5.80
CA ASN A 150 -18.79 -13.14 7.12
C ASN A 150 -17.55 -12.60 7.85
N ALA A 151 -16.41 -12.47 7.15
CA ALA A 151 -15.19 -11.99 7.80
C ALA A 151 -15.32 -10.52 8.21
N GLU A 152 -14.83 -10.21 9.39
CA GLU A 152 -14.64 -8.82 9.80
C GLU A 152 -13.45 -8.21 9.06
N TYR A 153 -13.58 -6.94 8.70
CA TYR A 153 -12.50 -6.17 8.09
C TYR A 153 -11.65 -5.44 9.14
N PHE A 154 -10.38 -5.21 8.76
CA PHE A 154 -9.39 -4.54 9.61
C PHE A 154 -9.64 -3.04 9.78
#